data_058e86a7958bccb6af84997dd063d533
#
_entry.id   058e86a7958bccb6af84997dd063d533
#
_cell.length_a   1.000
_cell.length_b   1.000
_cell.length_c   1.000
_cell.angle_alpha   90.00
_cell.angle_beta   90.00
_cell.angle_gamma   90.00
#
_symmetry.space_group_name_H-M   'P 1'
#
loop_
_entity.id
_entity.type
_entity.pdbx_description
1 polymer ?
#
loop_
_entity_poly.entity_id
_entity_poly.type
_entity_poly.pdbx_seq_one_letter_code
_entity_poly.pdbx_strand_id
1 'polypeptide(L)'
;MKEPSKIDKVLPIVTVLTMAATGSEMDQFAVISKMDTNEKLGTSSWNMIPKTSICDPEYLYTLPSIQTAAGTADIMSHVFEEYFSKTTDAFVQDKFAEGLLQTCIKYCPIALKDPENYEARANLMWASSMALNGLCGSGKEGAWSCHPIEHELSAFYDITHGVGLAIVTPRWMRYILSENTVDKFVEYAINVWHMPVKEDKFALANEAIDATEKFFKDCGIPMTLEELNIDETYFDNMAKAAVSHGGLAYAYV
;
A
#
# COMPACT_ATOMS: atom_id res chain seq x y z
N MET A 1 13.49 -9.55 10.51
CA MET A 1 12.48 -9.29 11.55
C MET A 1 13.12 -9.50 12.91
N LYS A 2 13.16 -8.45 13.76
CA LYS A 2 13.39 -8.70 15.19
C LYS A 2 12.27 -9.65 15.63
N GLU A 3 12.58 -10.62 16.51
CA GLU A 3 11.58 -11.55 17.05
C GLU A 3 10.29 -10.78 17.38
N PRO A 4 9.10 -11.30 17.00
CA PRO A 4 7.85 -10.66 17.39
C PRO A 4 7.94 -10.37 18.87
N SER A 5 7.83 -9.11 19.25
CA SER A 5 7.84 -8.73 20.65
C SER A 5 6.82 -9.62 21.34
N LYS A 6 7.17 -10.24 22.46
CA LYS A 6 6.24 -11.06 23.26
C LYS A 6 5.19 -10.12 23.87
N ILE A 7 4.33 -9.56 23.02
CA ILE A 7 3.18 -8.75 23.45
C ILE A 7 2.09 -9.73 23.90
N ASP A 8 2.24 -10.24 25.11
CA ASP A 8 1.34 -11.25 25.67
C ASP A 8 0.06 -10.62 26.26
N LYS A 9 0.12 -9.33 26.64
CA LYS A 9 -1.00 -8.61 27.26
C LYS A 9 -1.15 -7.23 26.63
N VAL A 10 -2.35 -6.95 26.13
CA VAL A 10 -2.74 -5.67 25.54
C VAL A 10 -4.04 -5.21 26.20
N LEU A 11 -4.18 -3.93 26.45
CA LEU A 11 -5.48 -3.36 26.83
C LEU A 11 -6.48 -3.53 25.67
N PRO A 12 -7.77 -3.76 25.95
CA PRO A 12 -8.78 -3.79 24.89
C PRO A 12 -8.76 -2.47 24.09
N ILE A 13 -8.60 -2.61 22.77
CA ILE A 13 -8.57 -1.47 21.85
C ILE A 13 -9.96 -1.30 21.26
N VAL A 14 -10.47 -0.07 21.27
CA VAL A 14 -11.65 0.36 20.53
C VAL A 14 -11.23 1.49 19.61
N THR A 15 -11.59 1.41 18.35
CA THR A 15 -11.22 2.42 17.35
C THR A 15 -12.44 3.12 16.78
N VAL A 16 -12.25 4.39 16.40
CA VAL A 16 -13.17 5.16 15.56
C VAL A 16 -12.36 5.60 14.36
N LEU A 17 -12.66 5.05 13.18
CA LEU A 17 -11.87 5.28 11.99
C LEU A 17 -12.14 6.67 11.40
N THR A 18 -11.09 7.47 11.25
CA THR A 18 -11.17 8.82 10.69
C THR A 18 -10.37 9.00 9.39
N MET A 19 -9.68 7.95 8.94
CA MET A 19 -8.94 7.93 7.67
C MET A 19 -8.90 6.50 7.12
N ALA A 20 -9.33 6.32 5.89
CA ALA A 20 -9.19 5.05 5.17
C ALA A 20 -7.80 4.96 4.53
N ALA A 21 -6.94 4.08 5.04
CA ALA A 21 -5.55 3.88 4.59
C ALA A 21 -5.01 2.53 5.08
N THR A 22 -4.50 2.50 6.32
CA THR A 22 -3.71 1.41 6.89
C THR A 22 -4.49 0.15 7.27
N GLY A 23 -5.83 0.21 7.36
CA GLY A 23 -6.63 -0.93 7.84
C GLY A 23 -6.47 -1.25 9.33
N SER A 24 -5.90 -0.32 10.13
CA SER A 24 -5.58 -0.54 11.56
C SER A 24 -6.78 -0.87 12.44
N GLU A 25 -7.98 -0.68 11.95
CA GLU A 25 -9.22 -1.09 12.60
C GLU A 25 -9.46 -2.60 12.55
N MET A 26 -8.71 -3.35 11.71
CA MET A 26 -8.90 -4.80 11.50
C MET A 26 -7.57 -5.57 11.40
N ASP A 27 -6.44 -4.96 11.70
CA ASP A 27 -5.13 -5.60 11.65
C ASP A 27 -4.43 -5.66 13.03
N GLN A 28 -3.28 -6.32 13.07
CA GLN A 28 -2.47 -6.54 14.27
C GLN A 28 -1.19 -5.72 14.29
N PHE A 29 -1.01 -4.78 13.37
CA PHE A 29 0.24 -4.05 13.19
C PHE A 29 0.26 -2.71 13.93
N ALA A 30 1.45 -2.28 14.31
CA ALA A 30 1.74 -0.92 14.76
C ALA A 30 3.10 -0.50 14.26
N VAL A 31 3.21 0.74 13.79
CA VAL A 31 4.46 1.33 13.32
C VAL A 31 4.75 2.57 14.14
N ILE A 32 5.98 2.69 14.65
CA ILE A 32 6.41 3.78 15.53
C ILE A 32 7.67 4.42 14.95
N SER A 33 7.63 5.73 14.78
CA SER A 33 8.79 6.52 14.37
C SER A 33 9.56 7.01 15.59
N LYS A 34 10.88 6.89 15.53
CA LYS A 34 11.82 7.46 16.48
C LYS A 34 12.67 8.51 15.76
N MET A 35 12.25 9.76 15.87
CA MET A 35 12.82 10.86 15.09
C MET A 35 14.30 11.12 15.41
N ASP A 36 14.74 10.92 16.67
CA ASP A 36 16.12 11.15 17.09
C ASP A 36 17.15 10.25 16.34
N THR A 37 16.70 9.11 15.84
CA THR A 37 17.55 8.11 15.17
C THR A 37 17.12 7.84 13.73
N ASN A 38 16.13 8.56 13.20
CA ASN A 38 15.53 8.33 11.89
C ASN A 38 15.14 6.84 11.68
N GLU A 39 14.46 6.28 12.67
CA GLU A 39 13.96 4.91 12.60
C GLU A 39 12.43 4.90 12.56
N LYS A 40 11.84 4.13 11.63
CA LYS A 40 10.41 3.83 11.57
C LYS A 40 10.25 2.31 11.62
N LEU A 41 9.85 1.79 12.77
CA LEU A 41 9.90 0.36 13.07
C LEU A 41 8.49 -0.21 13.27
N GLY A 42 8.20 -1.32 12.60
CA GLY A 42 6.98 -2.08 12.74
C GLY A 42 7.05 -3.14 13.83
N THR A 43 5.93 -3.37 14.48
CA THR A 43 5.69 -4.52 15.37
C THR A 43 4.30 -5.09 15.12
N SER A 44 4.07 -6.34 15.53
CA SER A 44 2.75 -6.97 15.37
C SER A 44 2.45 -7.93 16.50
N SER A 45 1.16 -8.04 16.85
CA SER A 45 0.65 -9.09 17.72
C SER A 45 -0.85 -9.28 17.48
N TRP A 46 -1.31 -10.51 17.37
CA TRP A 46 -2.74 -10.83 17.28
C TRP A 46 -3.57 -10.25 18.44
N ASN A 47 -2.94 -9.99 19.58
CA ASN A 47 -3.57 -9.37 20.74
C ASN A 47 -3.87 -7.87 20.52
N MET A 48 -3.24 -7.24 19.53
CA MET A 48 -3.39 -5.81 19.21
C MET A 48 -4.59 -5.53 18.28
N ILE A 49 -5.19 -6.54 17.68
CA ILE A 49 -6.39 -6.35 16.86
C ILE A 49 -7.49 -5.68 17.70
N PRO A 50 -8.08 -4.57 17.24
CA PRO A 50 -9.15 -3.91 17.95
C PRO A 50 -10.32 -4.85 18.25
N LYS A 51 -10.89 -4.74 19.45
CA LYS A 51 -12.05 -5.55 19.87
C LYS A 51 -13.35 -5.04 19.25
N THR A 52 -13.37 -3.76 18.94
CA THR A 52 -14.51 -3.10 18.29
C THR A 52 -13.98 -1.91 17.49
N SER A 53 -14.47 -1.78 16.27
CA SER A 53 -14.13 -0.65 15.39
C SER A 53 -15.39 0.00 14.87
N ILE A 54 -15.46 1.31 14.99
CA ILE A 54 -16.56 2.14 14.45
C ILE A 54 -16.07 2.67 13.11
N CYS A 55 -16.68 2.20 12.04
CA CYS A 55 -16.35 2.55 10.66
C CYS A 55 -17.53 3.32 10.05
N ASP A 56 -17.62 4.61 10.38
CA ASP A 56 -18.64 5.51 9.83
C ASP A 56 -18.01 6.36 8.72
N PRO A 57 -18.42 6.21 7.46
CA PRO A 57 -17.88 6.93 6.32
C PRO A 57 -18.01 8.45 6.42
N GLU A 58 -18.95 8.97 7.20
CA GLU A 58 -19.16 10.41 7.38
C GLU A 58 -17.97 11.08 8.10
N TYR A 59 -17.22 10.34 8.90
CA TYR A 59 -15.99 10.87 9.53
C TYR A 59 -14.88 11.17 8.52
N LEU A 60 -15.00 10.69 7.27
CA LEU A 60 -14.04 10.97 6.20
C LEU A 60 -14.37 12.22 5.37
N TYR A 61 -15.52 12.86 5.59
CA TYR A 61 -15.96 14.01 4.78
C TYR A 61 -15.04 15.24 4.90
N THR A 62 -14.47 15.45 6.07
CA THR A 62 -13.56 16.58 6.33
C THR A 62 -12.09 16.28 6.03
N LEU A 63 -11.79 15.08 5.52
CA LEU A 63 -10.42 14.69 5.23
C LEU A 63 -9.87 15.51 4.05
N PRO A 64 -8.68 16.14 4.18
CA PRO A 64 -8.06 16.84 3.06
C PRO A 64 -7.88 15.94 1.84
N SER A 65 -8.05 16.49 0.63
CA SER A 65 -7.97 15.73 -0.62
C SER A 65 -6.66 14.95 -0.74
N ILE A 66 -5.53 15.55 -0.35
CA ILE A 66 -4.23 14.85 -0.38
C ILE A 66 -4.20 13.63 0.55
N GLN A 67 -4.88 13.68 1.69
CA GLN A 67 -4.96 12.53 2.60
C GLN A 67 -5.89 11.43 2.06
N THR A 68 -6.94 11.79 1.34
CA THR A 68 -7.79 10.82 0.62
C THR A 68 -6.99 10.11 -0.47
N ALA A 69 -6.21 10.87 -1.27
CA ALA A 69 -5.36 10.33 -2.32
C ALA A 69 -4.24 9.44 -1.74
N ALA A 70 -3.51 9.94 -0.74
CA ALA A 70 -2.43 9.21 -0.08
C ALA A 70 -2.94 7.93 0.60
N GLY A 71 -4.08 8.00 1.31
CA GLY A 71 -4.70 6.81 1.91
C GLY A 71 -5.10 5.77 0.86
N THR A 72 -5.62 6.21 -0.29
CA THR A 72 -5.92 5.28 -1.40
C THR A 72 -4.66 4.64 -1.97
N ALA A 73 -3.56 5.39 -2.11
CA ALA A 73 -2.28 4.84 -2.55
C ALA A 73 -1.73 3.81 -1.55
N ASP A 74 -1.90 4.05 -0.27
CA ASP A 74 -1.55 3.12 0.81
C ASP A 74 -2.36 1.81 0.73
N ILE A 75 -3.69 1.90 0.60
CA ILE A 75 -4.56 0.74 0.36
C ILE A 75 -4.08 -0.07 -0.84
N MET A 76 -3.82 0.60 -1.97
CA MET A 76 -3.36 -0.07 -3.19
C MET A 76 -1.98 -0.71 -3.00
N SER A 77 -1.07 -0.06 -2.27
CA SER A 77 0.27 -0.59 -2.00
C SER A 77 0.21 -1.87 -1.15
N HIS A 78 -0.61 -1.91 -0.10
CA HIS A 78 -0.85 -3.15 0.66
C HIS A 78 -1.29 -4.29 -0.24
N VAL A 79 -2.26 -4.01 -1.12
CA VAL A 79 -2.77 -5.01 -2.06
C VAL A 79 -1.70 -5.43 -3.07
N PHE A 80 -0.90 -4.51 -3.60
CA PHE A 80 0.15 -4.83 -4.58
C PHE A 80 1.23 -5.74 -4.01
N GLU A 81 1.65 -5.52 -2.77
CA GLU A 81 2.69 -6.34 -2.14
C GLU A 81 2.23 -7.78 -1.84
N GLU A 82 0.93 -8.00 -1.77
CA GLU A 82 0.33 -9.34 -1.70
C GLU A 82 0.00 -9.91 -3.08
N TYR A 83 -0.42 -9.08 -4.04
CA TYR A 83 -0.81 -9.50 -5.38
C TYR A 83 0.40 -9.93 -6.22
N PHE A 84 1.48 -9.14 -6.22
CA PHE A 84 2.74 -9.44 -6.91
C PHE A 84 3.66 -10.34 -6.06
N SER A 85 3.12 -11.40 -5.49
CA SER A 85 3.86 -12.38 -4.70
C SER A 85 4.41 -13.53 -5.57
N LYS A 86 5.34 -14.32 -5.03
CA LYS A 86 5.87 -15.52 -5.71
C LYS A 86 4.84 -16.64 -5.88
N THR A 87 3.74 -16.59 -5.14
CA THR A 87 2.66 -17.58 -5.21
C THR A 87 1.77 -17.31 -6.42
N THR A 88 1.67 -18.26 -7.33
CA THR A 88 0.94 -18.09 -8.61
C THR A 88 -0.41 -18.81 -8.68
N ASP A 89 -0.74 -19.65 -7.71
CA ASP A 89 -1.94 -20.51 -7.69
C ASP A 89 -3.00 -20.09 -6.65
N ALA A 90 -2.93 -18.84 -6.18
CA ALA A 90 -3.85 -18.28 -5.19
C ALA A 90 -5.01 -17.49 -5.87
N PHE A 91 -5.78 -18.13 -6.72
CA PHE A 91 -6.81 -17.50 -7.56
C PHE A 91 -7.84 -16.67 -6.77
N VAL A 92 -8.33 -17.19 -5.62
CA VAL A 92 -9.33 -16.47 -4.81
C VAL A 92 -8.75 -15.18 -4.24
N GLN A 93 -7.54 -15.25 -3.68
CA GLN A 93 -6.84 -14.10 -3.12
C GLN A 93 -6.55 -13.06 -4.20
N ASP A 94 -6.15 -13.51 -5.38
CA ASP A 94 -5.89 -12.62 -6.52
C ASP A 94 -7.16 -11.91 -6.99
N LYS A 95 -8.29 -12.62 -7.12
CA LYS A 95 -9.58 -11.98 -7.48
C LYS A 95 -10.10 -11.03 -6.41
N PHE A 96 -9.82 -11.32 -5.15
CA PHE A 96 -10.13 -10.42 -4.05
C PHE A 96 -9.28 -9.15 -4.12
N ALA A 97 -7.98 -9.29 -4.34
CA ALA A 97 -7.03 -8.19 -4.55
C ALA A 97 -7.41 -7.30 -5.75
N GLU A 98 -7.72 -7.90 -6.89
CA GLU A 98 -8.17 -7.20 -8.11
C GLU A 98 -9.43 -6.37 -7.84
N GLY A 99 -10.41 -6.92 -7.09
CA GLY A 99 -11.63 -6.19 -6.71
C GLY A 99 -11.35 -4.98 -5.82
N LEU A 100 -10.41 -5.08 -4.88
CA LEU A 100 -9.98 -3.96 -4.04
C LEU A 100 -9.28 -2.86 -4.85
N LEU A 101 -8.39 -3.23 -5.76
CA LEU A 101 -7.71 -2.29 -6.67
C LEU A 101 -8.71 -1.54 -7.56
N GLN A 102 -9.66 -2.27 -8.16
CA GLN A 102 -10.75 -1.67 -8.95
C GLN A 102 -11.61 -0.72 -8.12
N THR A 103 -11.88 -1.07 -6.85
CA THR A 103 -12.61 -0.21 -5.92
C THR A 103 -11.87 1.11 -5.69
N CYS A 104 -10.57 1.06 -5.43
CA CYS A 104 -9.74 2.26 -5.27
C CYS A 104 -9.73 3.13 -6.54
N ILE A 105 -9.52 2.52 -7.71
CA ILE A 105 -9.50 3.21 -9.01
C ILE A 105 -10.84 3.90 -9.30
N LYS A 106 -11.94 3.24 -8.98
CA LYS A 106 -13.29 3.79 -9.21
C LYS A 106 -13.64 4.91 -8.25
N TYR A 107 -13.42 4.70 -6.95
CA TYR A 107 -14.02 5.55 -5.92
C TYR A 107 -13.11 6.68 -5.44
N CYS A 108 -11.79 6.58 -5.57
CA CYS A 108 -10.91 7.68 -5.17
C CYS A 108 -11.19 8.97 -5.95
N PRO A 109 -11.28 8.98 -7.29
CA PRO A 109 -11.60 10.19 -8.04
C PRO A 109 -12.98 10.77 -7.68
N ILE A 110 -13.95 9.92 -7.35
CA ILE A 110 -15.28 10.36 -6.92
C ILE A 110 -15.19 11.07 -5.57
N ALA A 111 -14.51 10.46 -4.58
CA ALA A 111 -14.32 11.05 -3.26
C ALA A 111 -13.49 12.34 -3.27
N LEU A 112 -12.54 12.46 -4.21
CA LEU A 112 -11.76 13.71 -4.40
C LEU A 112 -12.60 14.84 -4.99
N LYS A 113 -13.52 14.51 -5.91
CA LYS A 113 -14.41 15.48 -6.55
C LYS A 113 -15.59 15.89 -5.66
N ASP A 114 -16.11 14.95 -4.90
CA ASP A 114 -17.25 15.12 -3.98
C ASP A 114 -16.88 14.47 -2.64
N PRO A 115 -16.27 15.25 -1.71
CA PRO A 115 -15.79 14.75 -0.42
C PRO A 115 -16.87 14.14 0.48
N GLU A 116 -18.14 14.54 0.29
CA GLU A 116 -19.29 14.06 1.07
C GLU A 116 -20.02 12.88 0.38
N ASN A 117 -19.47 12.34 -0.71
CA ASN A 117 -20.04 11.19 -1.37
C ASN A 117 -19.96 9.94 -0.50
N TYR A 118 -21.07 9.60 0.15
CA TYR A 118 -21.14 8.48 1.10
C TYR A 118 -20.71 7.16 0.47
N GLU A 119 -21.20 6.84 -0.75
CA GLU A 119 -20.86 5.59 -1.44
C GLU A 119 -19.34 5.47 -1.66
N ALA A 120 -18.71 6.54 -2.14
CA ALA A 120 -17.27 6.55 -2.38
C ALA A 120 -16.48 6.38 -1.06
N ARG A 121 -16.85 7.13 -0.03
CA ARG A 121 -16.21 7.03 1.29
C ARG A 121 -16.39 5.65 1.92
N ALA A 122 -17.59 5.07 1.86
CA ALA A 122 -17.88 3.75 2.39
C ALA A 122 -17.08 2.65 1.68
N ASN A 123 -16.99 2.71 0.35
CA ASN A 123 -16.22 1.72 -0.41
C ASN A 123 -14.71 1.83 -0.17
N LEU A 124 -14.14 3.04 -0.08
CA LEU A 124 -12.73 3.22 0.26
C LEU A 124 -12.43 2.77 1.70
N MET A 125 -13.30 3.08 2.65
CA MET A 125 -13.18 2.64 4.05
C MET A 125 -13.19 1.11 4.15
N TRP A 126 -14.11 0.44 3.46
CA TRP A 126 -14.16 -1.01 3.46
C TRP A 126 -12.96 -1.64 2.74
N ALA A 127 -12.53 -1.06 1.60
CA ALA A 127 -11.33 -1.52 0.90
C ALA A 127 -10.07 -1.40 1.78
N SER A 128 -9.94 -0.34 2.58
CA SER A 128 -8.85 -0.15 3.54
C SER A 128 -8.78 -1.29 4.55
N SER A 129 -9.91 -1.63 5.19
CA SER A 129 -9.97 -2.74 6.14
C SER A 129 -9.60 -4.08 5.49
N MET A 130 -10.06 -4.32 4.26
CA MET A 130 -9.87 -5.59 3.56
C MET A 130 -8.46 -5.75 2.98
N ALA A 131 -7.76 -4.66 2.70
CA ALA A 131 -6.43 -4.69 2.08
C ALA A 131 -5.36 -5.30 2.98
N LEU A 132 -5.48 -5.15 4.32
CA LEU A 132 -4.45 -5.57 5.28
C LEU A 132 -4.95 -6.54 6.37
N ASN A 133 -6.20 -7.00 6.31
CA ASN A 133 -6.73 -7.95 7.30
C ASN A 133 -6.25 -9.39 7.12
N GLY A 134 -5.34 -9.64 6.19
CA GLY A 134 -4.73 -10.94 5.89
C GLY A 134 -5.43 -11.75 4.80
N LEU A 135 -6.58 -11.31 4.26
CA LEU A 135 -7.28 -12.07 3.21
C LEU A 135 -6.52 -12.10 1.89
N CYS A 136 -5.92 -10.99 1.47
CA CYS A 136 -5.14 -10.93 0.23
C CYS A 136 -3.89 -11.81 0.28
N GLY A 137 -3.25 -11.90 1.46
CA GLY A 137 -2.00 -12.64 1.67
C GLY A 137 -2.17 -14.06 2.21
N SER A 138 -3.41 -14.51 2.46
CA SER A 138 -3.64 -15.82 3.09
C SER A 138 -3.08 -16.98 2.26
N GLY A 139 -2.10 -17.69 2.80
CA GLY A 139 -1.43 -18.79 2.13
C GLY A 139 -0.43 -18.37 1.05
N LYS A 140 -0.15 -17.09 0.89
CA LYS A 140 0.83 -16.56 -0.06
C LYS A 140 2.15 -16.23 0.62
N GLU A 141 3.24 -16.31 -0.14
CA GLU A 141 4.55 -15.81 0.25
C GLU A 141 4.66 -14.34 -0.14
N GLY A 142 4.18 -13.44 0.72
CA GLY A 142 4.28 -12.00 0.50
C GLY A 142 5.74 -11.53 0.53
N ALA A 143 6.11 -10.68 -0.42
CA ALA A 143 7.44 -10.08 -0.48
C ALA A 143 7.32 -8.57 -0.33
N TRP A 144 7.11 -8.13 0.89
CA TRP A 144 6.96 -6.72 1.23
C TRP A 144 8.26 -5.95 0.96
N SER A 145 8.22 -5.04 0.02
CA SER A 145 9.38 -4.27 -0.45
C SER A 145 9.12 -2.77 -0.48
N CYS A 146 7.94 -2.34 -0.96
CA CYS A 146 7.61 -0.92 -1.04
C CYS A 146 7.54 -0.28 0.34
N HIS A 147 6.86 -0.92 1.30
CA HIS A 147 6.74 -0.40 2.66
C HIS A 147 8.09 -0.25 3.37
N PRO A 148 8.99 -1.25 3.37
CA PRO A 148 10.33 -1.07 3.93
C PRO A 148 11.13 0.07 3.32
N ILE A 149 11.02 0.29 2.01
CA ILE A 149 11.70 1.40 1.33
C ILE A 149 11.06 2.74 1.73
N GLU A 150 9.73 2.81 1.75
CA GLU A 150 8.99 4.01 2.12
C GLU A 150 9.19 4.38 3.59
N HIS A 151 9.26 3.39 4.49
CA HIS A 151 9.51 3.64 5.91
C HIS A 151 10.78 4.45 6.12
N GLU A 152 11.81 4.24 5.31
CA GLU A 152 13.03 5.04 5.38
C GLU A 152 12.83 6.47 4.85
N LEU A 153 12.04 6.65 3.78
CA LEU A 153 11.66 7.99 3.32
C LEU A 153 10.92 8.77 4.41
N SER A 154 9.93 8.15 5.03
CA SER A 154 9.21 8.76 6.15
C SER A 154 10.10 9.01 7.37
N ALA A 155 11.01 8.08 7.69
CA ALA A 155 11.91 8.21 8.83
C ALA A 155 12.90 9.39 8.71
N PHE A 156 13.40 9.64 7.49
CA PHE A 156 14.38 10.69 7.24
C PHE A 156 13.77 12.05 6.90
N TYR A 157 12.58 12.08 6.29
CA TYR A 157 12.00 13.31 5.73
C TYR A 157 10.60 13.63 6.22
N ASP A 158 10.01 12.80 7.09
CA ASP A 158 8.67 12.98 7.66
C ASP A 158 7.57 13.21 6.61
N ILE A 159 7.68 12.52 5.45
CA ILE A 159 6.69 12.62 4.39
C ILE A 159 5.44 11.80 4.71
N THR A 160 4.31 12.18 4.12
CA THR A 160 3.08 11.40 4.21
C THR A 160 3.29 10.01 3.62
N HIS A 161 3.03 8.96 4.41
CA HIS A 161 3.30 7.56 4.08
C HIS A 161 2.78 7.14 2.71
N GLY A 162 1.50 7.34 2.43
CA GLY A 162 0.91 6.97 1.13
C GLY A 162 1.47 7.77 -0.06
N VAL A 163 2.02 8.98 0.16
CA VAL A 163 2.73 9.73 -0.88
C VAL A 163 4.05 9.04 -1.22
N GLY A 164 4.82 8.65 -0.20
CA GLY A 164 6.05 7.88 -0.41
C GLY A 164 5.79 6.56 -1.14
N LEU A 165 4.75 5.82 -0.73
CA LEU A 165 4.34 4.58 -1.40
C LEU A 165 3.94 4.81 -2.86
N ALA A 166 3.20 5.88 -3.17
CA ALA A 166 2.82 6.21 -4.55
C ALA A 166 4.05 6.47 -5.44
N ILE A 167 5.09 7.10 -4.89
CA ILE A 167 6.35 7.34 -5.61
C ILE A 167 7.13 6.04 -5.81
N VAL A 168 7.23 5.20 -4.78
CA VAL A 168 8.03 3.96 -4.82
C VAL A 168 7.38 2.89 -5.69
N THR A 169 6.07 2.69 -5.59
CA THR A 169 5.35 1.55 -6.18
C THR A 169 5.57 1.38 -7.70
N PRO A 170 5.38 2.39 -8.56
CA PRO A 170 5.59 2.19 -10.00
C PRO A 170 7.06 1.88 -10.36
N ARG A 171 8.00 2.39 -9.58
CA ARG A 171 9.43 2.14 -9.75
C ARG A 171 9.80 0.73 -9.35
N TRP A 172 9.27 0.27 -8.23
CA TRP A 172 9.38 -1.11 -7.78
C TRP A 172 8.75 -2.07 -8.80
N MET A 173 7.55 -1.78 -9.32
CA MET A 173 6.91 -2.61 -10.34
C MET A 173 7.80 -2.76 -11.59
N ARG A 174 8.41 -1.67 -12.07
CA ARG A 174 9.35 -1.74 -13.20
C ARG A 174 10.60 -2.56 -12.88
N TYR A 175 11.08 -2.50 -11.64
CA TYR A 175 12.25 -3.25 -11.18
C TYR A 175 11.99 -4.76 -11.13
N ILE A 176 10.82 -5.20 -10.65
CA ILE A 176 10.47 -6.61 -10.54
C ILE A 176 9.92 -7.19 -11.86
N LEU A 177 9.63 -6.38 -12.87
CA LEU A 177 9.14 -6.84 -14.17
C LEU A 177 10.25 -7.61 -14.91
N SER A 178 10.02 -8.89 -15.15
CA SER A 178 10.98 -9.83 -15.76
C SER A 178 10.24 -10.93 -16.49
N GLU A 179 10.96 -11.80 -17.21
CA GLU A 179 10.40 -13.00 -17.84
C GLU A 179 9.64 -13.89 -16.85
N ASN A 180 10.05 -13.92 -15.58
CA ASN A 180 9.42 -14.73 -14.54
C ASN A 180 8.16 -14.11 -13.93
N THR A 181 7.95 -12.81 -14.11
CA THR A 181 6.87 -12.05 -13.46
C THR A 181 5.89 -11.43 -14.44
N VAL A 182 6.25 -11.32 -15.71
CA VAL A 182 5.46 -10.61 -16.73
C VAL A 182 4.02 -11.13 -16.86
N ASP A 183 3.79 -12.42 -16.68
CA ASP A 183 2.45 -13.00 -16.75
C ASP A 183 1.53 -12.44 -15.67
N LYS A 184 2.04 -12.18 -14.46
CA LYS A 184 1.29 -11.54 -13.39
C LYS A 184 0.96 -10.08 -13.69
N PHE A 185 1.84 -9.36 -14.36
CA PHE A 185 1.56 -8.00 -14.85
C PHE A 185 0.53 -7.98 -15.99
N VAL A 186 0.53 -9.00 -16.85
CA VAL A 186 -0.51 -9.17 -17.88
C VAL A 186 -1.88 -9.40 -17.23
N GLU A 187 -1.96 -10.25 -16.20
CA GLU A 187 -3.20 -10.43 -15.42
C GLU A 187 -3.66 -9.11 -14.80
N TYR A 188 -2.74 -8.35 -14.21
CA TYR A 188 -3.01 -7.03 -13.64
C TYR A 188 -3.55 -6.05 -14.68
N ALA A 189 -2.93 -5.97 -15.84
CA ALA A 189 -3.37 -5.10 -16.93
C ALA A 189 -4.80 -5.42 -17.39
N ILE A 190 -5.10 -6.70 -17.57
CA ILE A 190 -6.40 -7.17 -18.08
C ILE A 190 -7.47 -7.06 -17.00
N ASN A 191 -7.18 -7.58 -15.80
CA ASN A 191 -8.20 -7.75 -14.78
C ASN A 191 -8.47 -6.46 -13.99
N VAL A 192 -7.45 -5.63 -13.76
CA VAL A 192 -7.59 -4.40 -12.96
C VAL A 192 -7.83 -3.18 -13.85
N TRP A 193 -7.05 -3.02 -14.91
CA TRP A 193 -7.15 -1.88 -15.82
C TRP A 193 -8.07 -2.11 -17.02
N HIS A 194 -8.58 -3.34 -17.21
CA HIS A 194 -9.44 -3.72 -18.33
C HIS A 194 -8.79 -3.46 -19.70
N MET A 195 -7.46 -3.58 -19.77
CA MET A 195 -6.71 -3.41 -21.00
C MET A 195 -6.93 -4.58 -21.96
N PRO A 196 -6.97 -4.35 -23.28
CA PRO A 196 -7.07 -5.43 -24.25
C PRO A 196 -5.79 -6.29 -24.24
N VAL A 197 -5.94 -7.58 -24.46
CA VAL A 197 -4.80 -8.52 -24.61
C VAL A 197 -3.91 -8.08 -25.76
N LYS A 198 -2.60 -8.14 -25.57
CA LYS A 198 -1.56 -7.85 -26.57
C LYS A 198 -0.61 -9.02 -26.73
N GLU A 199 0.00 -9.16 -27.93
CA GLU A 199 1.04 -10.16 -28.16
C GLU A 199 2.32 -9.86 -27.34
N ASP A 200 2.70 -8.58 -27.29
CA ASP A 200 3.82 -8.12 -26.48
C ASP A 200 3.40 -7.96 -25.01
N LYS A 201 3.72 -8.96 -24.21
CA LYS A 201 3.44 -9.00 -22.76
C LYS A 201 4.13 -7.89 -21.98
N PHE A 202 5.39 -7.56 -22.35
CA PHE A 202 6.15 -6.50 -21.68
C PHE A 202 5.59 -5.12 -22.00
N ALA A 203 5.16 -4.88 -23.23
CA ALA A 203 4.49 -3.64 -23.58
C ALA A 203 3.20 -3.48 -22.77
N LEU A 204 2.37 -4.52 -22.67
CA LEU A 204 1.13 -4.49 -21.89
C LEU A 204 1.39 -4.29 -20.39
N ALA A 205 2.41 -4.95 -19.83
CA ALA A 205 2.83 -4.80 -18.45
C ALA A 205 3.25 -3.34 -18.14
N ASN A 206 4.09 -2.75 -19.00
CA ASN A 206 4.53 -1.36 -18.83
C ASN A 206 3.36 -0.37 -18.93
N GLU A 207 2.40 -0.58 -19.83
CA GLU A 207 1.20 0.25 -19.91
C GLU A 207 0.37 0.20 -18.62
N ALA A 208 0.26 -0.95 -17.97
CA ALA A 208 -0.43 -1.07 -16.69
C ALA A 208 0.31 -0.35 -15.56
N ILE A 209 1.65 -0.41 -15.55
CA ILE A 209 2.48 0.35 -14.60
C ILE A 209 2.31 1.86 -14.85
N ASP A 210 2.35 2.29 -16.11
CA ASP A 210 2.15 3.70 -16.48
C ASP A 210 0.74 4.18 -16.10
N ALA A 211 -0.29 3.35 -16.25
CA ALA A 211 -1.65 3.64 -15.82
C ALA A 211 -1.73 3.84 -14.30
N THR A 212 -0.99 3.03 -13.53
CA THR A 212 -0.90 3.16 -12.06
C THR A 212 -0.24 4.47 -11.66
N GLU A 213 0.89 4.80 -12.26
CA GLU A 213 1.61 6.06 -12.00
C GLU A 213 0.74 7.28 -12.38
N LYS A 214 0.09 7.20 -13.54
CA LYS A 214 -0.84 8.24 -13.99
C LYS A 214 -2.03 8.40 -13.03
N PHE A 215 -2.60 7.32 -12.54
CA PHE A 215 -3.71 7.36 -11.58
C PHE A 215 -3.32 8.11 -10.31
N PHE A 216 -2.17 7.82 -9.71
CA PHE A 216 -1.69 8.54 -8.53
C PHE A 216 -1.46 10.03 -8.82
N LYS A 217 -0.87 10.34 -9.97
CA LYS A 217 -0.69 11.72 -10.42
C LYS A 217 -2.01 12.45 -10.62
N ASP A 218 -2.98 11.82 -11.27
CA ASP A 218 -4.33 12.39 -11.49
C ASP A 218 -5.10 12.61 -10.17
N CYS A 219 -4.81 11.81 -9.15
CA CYS A 219 -5.31 12.02 -7.78
C CYS A 219 -4.61 13.17 -7.04
N GLY A 220 -3.63 13.82 -7.64
CA GLY A 220 -2.92 14.97 -7.07
C GLY A 220 -1.73 14.62 -6.17
N ILE A 221 -1.20 13.40 -6.27
CA ILE A 221 -0.01 12.98 -5.52
C ILE A 221 1.26 13.42 -6.27
N PRO A 222 2.24 14.05 -5.61
CA PRO A 222 3.58 14.25 -6.17
C PRO A 222 4.21 12.90 -6.53
N MET A 223 4.78 12.79 -7.73
CA MET A 223 5.28 11.50 -8.24
C MET A 223 6.81 11.41 -8.28
N THR A 224 7.51 12.44 -7.79
CA THR A 224 8.98 12.45 -7.71
C THR A 224 9.45 12.93 -6.34
N LEU A 225 10.66 12.51 -5.93
CA LEU A 225 11.28 12.99 -4.70
C LEU A 225 11.67 14.46 -4.81
N GLU A 226 11.99 14.95 -6.02
CA GLU A 226 12.29 16.36 -6.30
C GLU A 226 11.10 17.27 -6.00
N GLU A 227 9.86 16.84 -6.34
CA GLU A 227 8.63 17.59 -6.01
C GLU A 227 8.43 17.74 -4.50
N LEU A 228 9.04 16.86 -3.70
CA LEU A 228 9.05 16.91 -2.24
C LEU A 228 10.30 17.59 -1.67
N ASN A 229 11.18 18.16 -2.52
CA ASN A 229 12.47 18.74 -2.14
C ASN A 229 13.40 17.74 -1.45
N ILE A 230 13.35 16.46 -1.82
CA ILE A 230 14.21 15.40 -1.32
C ILE A 230 15.32 15.16 -2.34
N ASP A 231 16.56 15.32 -1.90
CA ASP A 231 17.77 15.07 -2.67
C ASP A 231 18.40 13.69 -2.35
N GLU A 232 19.53 13.38 -2.99
CA GLU A 232 20.20 12.08 -2.87
C GLU A 232 21.04 11.92 -1.58
N THR A 233 21.06 12.92 -0.68
CA THR A 233 21.99 12.99 0.47
C THR A 233 21.92 11.73 1.35
N TYR A 234 20.74 11.18 1.56
CA TYR A 234 20.54 10.03 2.46
C TYR A 234 20.20 8.72 1.74
N PHE A 235 20.25 8.65 0.41
CA PHE A 235 19.82 7.44 -0.34
C PHE A 235 20.58 6.19 0.09
N ASP A 236 21.91 6.26 0.24
CA ASP A 236 22.70 5.11 0.70
C ASP A 236 22.34 4.66 2.12
N ASN A 237 22.05 5.62 3.01
CA ASN A 237 21.67 5.33 4.38
C ASN A 237 20.29 4.66 4.42
N MET A 238 19.33 5.22 3.70
CA MET A 238 17.98 4.67 3.58
C MET A 238 17.99 3.27 2.96
N ALA A 239 18.76 3.06 1.88
CA ALA A 239 18.86 1.74 1.26
C ALA A 239 19.39 0.67 2.23
N LYS A 240 20.46 0.99 3.00
CA LYS A 240 21.00 0.10 4.04
C LYS A 240 20.02 -0.16 5.16
N ALA A 241 19.29 0.86 5.61
CA ALA A 241 18.29 0.75 6.66
C ALA A 241 17.09 -0.09 6.19
N ALA A 242 16.58 0.11 4.98
CA ALA A 242 15.51 -0.68 4.41
C ALA A 242 15.85 -2.18 4.37
N VAL A 243 17.08 -2.54 3.99
CA VAL A 243 17.54 -3.95 4.03
C VAL A 243 17.61 -4.47 5.47
N SER A 244 18.14 -3.68 6.41
CA SER A 244 18.35 -4.14 7.79
C SER A 244 17.06 -4.21 8.61
N HIS A 245 16.12 -3.28 8.40
CA HIS A 245 14.88 -3.18 9.14
C HIS A 245 13.73 -3.93 8.46
N GLY A 246 13.62 -3.83 7.15
CA GLY A 246 12.50 -4.35 6.37
C GLY A 246 12.63 -5.79 5.89
N GLY A 247 13.81 -6.39 6.01
CA GLY A 247 14.03 -7.77 5.58
C GLY A 247 13.96 -7.95 4.06
N LEU A 248 14.32 -6.93 3.27
CA LEU A 248 14.31 -6.95 1.78
C LEU A 248 15.12 -8.11 1.15
N ALA A 249 15.95 -8.81 1.92
CA ALA A 249 16.67 -10.00 1.46
C ALA A 249 15.75 -11.12 0.95
N TYR A 250 14.45 -11.05 1.21
CA TYR A 250 13.44 -12.03 0.79
C TYR A 250 12.50 -11.49 -0.30
N ALA A 251 12.67 -10.22 -0.71
CA ALA A 251 11.85 -9.63 -1.75
C ALA A 251 12.10 -10.30 -3.12
N TYR A 252 11.15 -10.16 -4.02
CA TYR A 252 11.22 -10.60 -5.41
C TYR A 252 12.53 -10.13 -6.06
N VAL A 253 13.55 -10.98 -6.10
CA VAL A 253 14.73 -10.81 -6.96
C VAL A 253 15.16 -12.18 -7.46
#